data_6b53f602cf4ab62bb91d6fccf898e062
#
_entry.id   6b53f602cf4ab62bb91d6fccf898e062
#
_cell.length_a   1.000
_cell.length_b   1.000
_cell.length_c   1.000
_cell.angle_alpha   90.00
_cell.angle_beta   90.00
_cell.angle_gamma   90.00
#
_symmetry.space_group_name_H-M   'P 1'
#
loop_
_entity.id
_entity.type
_entity.pdbx_description
1 polymer ?
#
loop_
_entity_poly.entity_id
_entity_poly.type
_entity_poly.pdbx_seq_one_letter_code
_entity_poly.pdbx_strand_id
1 'polypeptide(L)'
;MEFLPPHIDAYAGQFTAPHSETLAALERETWQEVLMPRMLSGHQQGRFLSLISHLMRPTRVLEIGTYTGYSALCMAEGLADGGVIHTIDINAELRPRIERFM
;
A
#
# COMPACT_ATOMS: atom_id res chain seq x y z
N MET A 1 3.81 3.73 11.98
CA MET A 1 4.98 4.58 12.20
C MET A 1 5.11 4.90 13.68
N GLU A 2 6.32 4.86 14.19
CA GLU A 2 6.53 4.97 15.64
C GLU A 2 6.86 6.38 16.11
N PHE A 3 6.94 7.34 15.19
CA PHE A 3 7.26 8.71 15.59
C PHE A 3 6.05 9.49 16.11
N LEU A 4 4.85 8.95 15.99
CA LEU A 4 3.65 9.56 16.54
C LEU A 4 3.36 9.02 17.94
N PRO A 5 2.82 9.85 18.85
CA PRO A 5 2.32 9.35 20.13
C PRO A 5 1.28 8.25 19.89
N PRO A 6 1.31 7.15 20.66
CA PRO A 6 0.42 6.02 20.43
C PRO A 6 -1.08 6.38 20.41
N HIS A 7 -1.50 7.33 21.24
CA HIS A 7 -2.92 7.70 21.29
C HIS A 7 -3.37 8.46 20.03
N ILE A 8 -2.46 9.22 19.40
CA ILE A 8 -2.76 9.92 18.14
C ILE A 8 -2.84 8.92 17.00
N ASP A 9 -1.91 7.97 16.97
CA ASP A 9 -1.91 6.93 15.95
C ASP A 9 -3.17 6.07 16.04
N ALA A 10 -3.55 5.68 17.26
CA ALA A 10 -4.77 4.90 17.49
C ALA A 10 -6.04 5.67 17.07
N TYR A 11 -6.09 6.96 17.39
CA TYR A 11 -7.22 7.80 16.99
C TYR A 11 -7.35 7.87 15.48
N ALA A 12 -6.25 8.16 14.79
CA ALA A 12 -6.25 8.23 13.33
C ALA A 12 -6.68 6.91 12.71
N GLY A 13 -6.15 5.79 13.23
CA GLY A 13 -6.51 4.47 12.74
C GLY A 13 -7.98 4.12 12.96
N GLN A 14 -8.55 4.53 14.09
CA GLN A 14 -9.94 4.28 14.42
C GLN A 14 -10.90 4.96 13.43
N PHE A 15 -10.55 6.15 12.97
CA PHE A 15 -11.38 6.93 12.08
C PHE A 15 -10.96 6.84 10.60
N THR A 16 -10.05 5.92 10.29
CA THR A 16 -9.65 5.63 8.93
C THR A 16 -10.45 4.43 8.42
N ALA A 17 -10.96 4.50 7.19
CA ALA A 17 -11.70 3.39 6.59
C ALA A 17 -10.86 2.11 6.59
N PRO A 18 -11.49 0.93 6.76
CA PRO A 18 -10.72 -0.33 6.72
C PRO A 18 -10.16 -0.60 5.33
N HIS A 19 -9.05 -1.30 5.28
CA HIS A 19 -8.51 -1.80 4.02
C HIS A 19 -9.07 -3.19 3.72
N SER A 20 -8.90 -3.64 2.47
CA SER A 20 -9.40 -4.94 2.04
C SER A 20 -8.69 -6.10 2.77
N GLU A 21 -9.29 -7.28 2.72
CA GLU A 21 -8.66 -8.48 3.28
C GLU A 21 -7.32 -8.78 2.61
N THR A 22 -7.20 -8.52 1.32
CA THR A 22 -5.94 -8.71 0.59
C THR A 22 -4.87 -7.77 1.12
N LEU A 23 -5.19 -6.49 1.32
CA LEU A 23 -4.24 -5.53 1.89
C LEU A 23 -3.87 -5.88 3.33
N ALA A 24 -4.84 -6.31 4.12
CA ALA A 24 -4.59 -6.73 5.49
C ALA A 24 -3.66 -7.95 5.54
N ALA A 25 -3.86 -8.91 4.65
CA ALA A 25 -3.02 -10.09 4.56
C ALA A 25 -1.59 -9.73 4.12
N LEU A 26 -1.47 -8.82 3.16
CA LEU A 26 -0.17 -8.36 2.68
C LEU A 26 0.61 -7.63 3.78
N GLU A 27 -0.07 -6.76 4.53
CA GLU A 27 0.54 -6.06 5.65
C GLU A 27 1.03 -7.04 6.70
N ARG A 28 0.20 -8.00 7.07
CA ARG A 28 0.53 -9.02 8.05
C ARG A 28 1.75 -9.85 7.62
N GLU A 29 1.76 -10.33 6.39
CA GLU A 29 2.87 -11.10 5.85
C GLU A 29 4.16 -10.28 5.80
N THR A 30 4.06 -9.01 5.42
CA THR A 30 5.22 -8.12 5.37
C THR A 30 5.87 -7.97 6.75
N TRP A 31 5.07 -7.75 7.79
CA TRP A 31 5.60 -7.60 9.14
C TRP A 31 6.18 -8.90 9.69
N GLN A 32 5.64 -10.05 9.29
CA GLN A 32 6.08 -11.34 9.79
C GLN A 32 7.30 -11.90 9.05
N GLU A 33 7.43 -11.63 7.75
CA GLU A 33 8.38 -12.38 6.93
C GLU A 33 9.37 -11.53 6.14
N VAL A 34 9.19 -10.22 6.09
CA VAL A 34 10.03 -9.35 5.27
C VAL A 34 10.92 -8.50 6.15
N LEU A 35 12.19 -8.32 5.74
CA LEU A 35 13.10 -7.40 6.42
C LEU A 35 12.64 -5.96 6.21
N MET A 36 12.88 -5.12 7.22
CA MET A 36 12.53 -3.70 7.19
C MET A 36 11.04 -3.43 6.95
N PRO A 37 10.13 -4.08 7.70
CA PRO A 37 8.69 -3.91 7.45
C PRO A 37 8.19 -2.48 7.62
N ARG A 38 8.95 -1.62 8.29
CA ARG A 38 8.62 -0.20 8.44
C ARG A 38 8.58 0.56 7.13
N MET A 39 9.15 0.00 6.06
CA MET A 39 9.09 0.59 4.73
C MET A 39 7.70 0.48 4.11
N LEU A 40 6.83 -0.34 4.69
CA LEU A 40 5.45 -0.48 4.23
C LEU A 40 4.70 0.83 4.50
N SER A 41 3.92 1.28 3.51
CA SER A 41 3.11 2.49 3.66
C SER A 41 2.10 2.36 4.80
N GLY A 42 1.47 1.20 4.92
CA GLY A 42 0.54 0.93 5.98
C GLY A 42 -0.86 1.43 5.73
N HIS A 43 -1.76 1.12 6.68
CA HIS A 43 -3.20 1.31 6.53
C HIS A 43 -3.59 2.77 6.30
N GLN A 44 -3.11 3.68 7.13
CA GLN A 44 -3.53 5.09 7.05
C GLN A 44 -3.03 5.75 5.75
N GLN A 45 -1.75 5.58 5.44
CA GLN A 45 -1.18 6.12 4.21
C GLN A 45 -1.81 5.47 2.99
N GLY A 46 -2.07 4.17 3.06
CA GLY A 46 -2.72 3.44 1.97
C GLY A 46 -4.12 3.96 1.68
N ARG A 47 -4.92 4.23 2.71
CA ARG A 47 -6.25 4.79 2.51
C ARG A 47 -6.17 6.20 1.93
N PHE A 48 -5.17 6.98 2.32
CA PHE A 48 -4.95 8.30 1.74
C PHE A 48 -4.58 8.22 0.25
N LEU A 49 -3.68 7.30 -0.10
CA LEU A 49 -3.32 7.08 -1.51
C LEU A 49 -4.52 6.62 -2.33
N SER A 50 -5.35 5.75 -1.78
CA SER A 50 -6.58 5.30 -2.43
C SER A 50 -7.54 6.46 -2.64
N LEU A 51 -7.70 7.34 -1.65
CA LEU A 51 -8.54 8.52 -1.75
C LEU A 51 -8.08 9.42 -2.90
N ILE A 52 -6.80 9.73 -2.97
CA ILE A 52 -6.25 10.55 -4.04
C ILE A 52 -6.47 9.90 -5.40
N SER A 53 -6.23 8.59 -5.49
CA SER A 53 -6.45 7.84 -6.71
C SER A 53 -7.90 7.93 -7.18
N HIS A 54 -8.85 7.76 -6.25
CA HIS A 54 -10.27 7.88 -6.59
C HIS A 54 -10.64 9.29 -7.06
N LEU A 55 -10.04 10.32 -6.46
CA LEU A 55 -10.29 11.70 -6.87
C LEU A 55 -9.75 11.99 -8.27
N MET A 56 -8.61 11.42 -8.60
CA MET A 56 -7.94 11.68 -9.88
C MET A 56 -8.41 10.76 -11.01
N ARG A 57 -8.85 9.56 -10.67
CA ARG A 57 -9.20 8.52 -11.66
C ARG A 57 -8.10 8.38 -12.72
N PRO A 58 -6.84 8.09 -12.31
CA PRO A 58 -5.73 8.11 -13.26
C PRO A 58 -5.81 6.95 -14.25
N THR A 59 -5.30 7.18 -15.45
CA THR A 59 -5.14 6.12 -16.45
C THR A 59 -3.74 5.51 -16.38
N ARG A 60 -2.78 6.25 -15.84
CA ARG A 60 -1.41 5.77 -15.68
C ARG A 60 -0.82 6.31 -14.39
N VAL A 61 -0.15 5.44 -13.67
CA VAL A 61 0.57 5.78 -12.44
C VAL A 61 1.98 5.23 -12.55
N LEU A 62 2.96 6.01 -12.13
CA LEU A 62 4.33 5.54 -11.98
C LEU A 62 4.69 5.56 -10.50
N GLU A 63 5.10 4.42 -9.99
CA GLU A 63 5.58 4.29 -8.63
C GLU A 63 7.05 3.89 -8.63
N ILE A 64 7.86 4.60 -7.87
CA ILE A 64 9.26 4.22 -7.66
C ILE A 64 9.38 3.71 -6.24
N GLY A 65 9.73 2.43 -6.10
CA GLY A 65 9.79 1.76 -4.80
C GLY A 65 8.55 0.89 -4.57
N THR A 66 8.50 -0.27 -5.20
CA THR A 66 7.38 -1.21 -5.10
C THR A 66 7.27 -1.83 -3.70
N TYR A 67 8.40 -2.15 -3.11
CA TYR A 67 8.52 -2.91 -1.88
C TYR A 67 7.69 -4.21 -1.97
N THR A 68 6.63 -4.36 -1.16
CA THR A 68 5.76 -5.56 -1.22
C THR A 68 4.49 -5.34 -2.03
N GLY A 69 4.31 -4.15 -2.61
CA GLY A 69 3.20 -3.85 -3.49
C GLY A 69 1.97 -3.24 -2.80
N TYR A 70 2.06 -2.93 -1.50
CA TYR A 70 0.92 -2.42 -0.74
C TYR A 70 0.41 -1.08 -1.30
N SER A 71 1.30 -0.11 -1.50
CA SER A 71 0.89 1.20 -2.04
C SER A 71 0.37 1.09 -3.47
N ALA A 72 0.97 0.23 -4.29
CA ALA A 72 0.48 0.00 -5.65
C ALA A 72 -0.95 -0.52 -5.65
N LEU A 73 -1.26 -1.49 -4.78
CA LEU A 73 -2.61 -2.01 -4.65
C LEU A 73 -3.59 -0.94 -4.18
N CYS A 74 -3.17 -0.08 -3.24
CA CYS A 74 -4.01 1.01 -2.77
C CYS A 74 -4.34 2.00 -3.91
N MET A 75 -3.34 2.37 -4.69
CA MET A 75 -3.54 3.28 -5.82
C MET A 75 -4.37 2.64 -6.94
N ALA A 76 -4.28 1.32 -7.09
CA ALA A 76 -5.05 0.60 -8.10
C ALA A 76 -6.56 0.71 -7.87
N GLU A 77 -7.00 0.91 -6.63
CA GLU A 77 -8.42 0.99 -6.30
C GLU A 77 -9.13 2.14 -7.02
N GLY A 78 -8.44 3.22 -7.31
CA GLY A 78 -9.03 4.39 -7.96
C GLY A 78 -8.72 4.52 -9.45
N LEU A 79 -8.04 3.54 -10.06
CA LEU A 79 -7.71 3.61 -11.48
C LEU A 79 -8.96 3.72 -12.35
N ALA A 80 -8.85 4.48 -13.42
CA ALA A 80 -9.87 4.47 -14.48
C ALA A 80 -9.87 3.11 -15.17
N ASP A 81 -10.97 2.78 -15.85
CA ASP A 81 -11.07 1.52 -16.58
C ASP A 81 -9.92 1.40 -17.58
N GLY A 82 -9.22 0.26 -17.56
CA GLY A 82 -8.06 0.06 -18.39
C GLY A 82 -6.80 0.77 -17.93
N GLY A 83 -6.85 1.40 -16.76
CA GLY A 83 -5.69 2.08 -16.20
C GLY A 83 -4.59 1.11 -15.79
N VAL A 84 -3.34 1.61 -15.75
CA VAL A 84 -2.16 0.79 -15.48
C VAL A 84 -1.26 1.50 -14.48
N ILE A 85 -0.71 0.74 -13.54
CA ILE A 85 0.34 1.20 -12.65
C ILE A 85 1.65 0.55 -13.08
N HIS A 86 2.66 1.39 -13.31
CA HIS A 86 4.03 0.94 -13.52
C HIS A 86 4.78 1.15 -12.21
N THR A 87 5.28 0.06 -11.63
CA THR A 87 5.99 0.14 -10.36
C THR A 87 7.38 -0.46 -10.51
N ILE A 88 8.36 0.20 -9.92
CA ILE A 88 9.78 -0.13 -10.12
C ILE A 88 10.43 -0.33 -8.76
N ASP A 89 11.21 -1.42 -8.65
CA ASP A 89 12.04 -1.66 -7.47
C ASP A 89 13.32 -2.38 -7.88
N ILE A 90 14.37 -2.14 -7.12
CA ILE A 90 15.65 -2.81 -7.34
C ILE A 90 15.73 -4.17 -6.63
N ASN A 91 14.81 -4.46 -5.71
CA ASN A 91 14.86 -5.69 -4.92
C ASN A 91 14.04 -6.79 -5.59
N ALA A 92 14.70 -7.60 -6.40
CA ALA A 92 14.07 -8.71 -7.12
C ALA A 92 13.59 -9.84 -6.20
N GLU A 93 14.11 -9.93 -4.99
CA GLU A 93 13.73 -11.00 -4.05
C GLU A 93 12.26 -10.96 -3.66
N LEU A 94 11.65 -9.77 -3.68
CA LEU A 94 10.25 -9.60 -3.30
C LEU A 94 9.28 -9.89 -4.44
N ARG A 95 9.76 -10.04 -5.66
CA ARG A 95 8.90 -10.20 -6.84
C ARG A 95 7.92 -11.37 -6.74
N PRO A 96 8.31 -12.58 -6.34
CA PRO A 96 7.35 -13.69 -6.22
C PRO A 96 6.23 -13.40 -5.22
N ARG A 97 6.56 -12.71 -4.13
CA ARG A 97 5.58 -12.32 -3.12
C ARG A 97 4.60 -11.30 -3.69
N ILE A 98 5.11 -10.28 -4.39
CA ILE A 98 4.29 -9.26 -5.03
C ILE A 98 3.31 -9.90 -6.01
N GLU A 99 3.79 -10.78 -6.86
CA GLU A 99 2.96 -11.43 -7.87
C GLU A 99 1.83 -12.26 -7.27
N ARG A 100 2.03 -12.82 -6.08
CA ARG A 100 1.02 -13.61 -5.39
C ARG A 100 -0.19 -12.77 -4.97
N PHE A 101 0.04 -11.47 -4.66
CA PHE A 101 -1.03 -10.57 -4.21
C PHE A 101 -1.66 -9.78 -5.36
N MET A 102 -1.05 -9.78 -6.52
CA MET A 102 -1.60 -9.11 -7.70
C MET A 102 -2.54 -10.04 -8.44
#